data_f51091c20c3d135dc474fedae4ebedc5
#
_entry.id   f51091c20c3d135dc474fedae4ebedc5
#
_cell.length_a   1.000
_cell.length_b   1.000
_cell.length_c   1.000
_cell.angle_alpha   90.00
_cell.angle_beta   90.00
_cell.angle_gamma   90.00
#
_symmetry.space_group_name_H-M   'P 1'
#
loop_
_entity.id
_entity.type
_entity.pdbx_description
1 polymer ?
#
loop_
_entity_poly.entity_id
_entity_poly.type
_entity_poly.pdbx_seq_one_letter_code
_entity_poly.pdbx_strand_id
1 'polypeptide(L)'
;MPGPHSGGGGLSRRTLRSETLLVLALSLGASAVSSLISFVGAATRPGGLKDQAATLNASHAPGRPWLDLAWQVFGIATALVPVFLVAHLLTREGPGSRGLRAIGFDRTRPGPDLARGAAIAACIGGAGLAFYLVVRAAGFNLTVVPENLPHVWWRIPVLVASAVQNAVLEEVVVVGYLLRRLDGLGWTPVAALAASAVLRGSYHLYQGIGGLLGNMVMGVVFVLLYRRWGRVGPLVAAHALIDVVAFVGYALLAGKVGWLPTA
;
A
#
# COMPACT_ATOMS: atom_id res chain seq x y z
N MET A 1 32.49 40.52 -19.77
CA MET A 1 32.59 39.19 -19.27
C MET A 1 31.27 38.80 -18.63
N PRO A 2 30.46 37.91 -19.17
CA PRO A 2 29.26 37.41 -18.48
C PRO A 2 29.72 36.39 -17.41
N GLY A 3 29.24 36.59 -16.16
CA GLY A 3 29.50 35.73 -15.04
C GLY A 3 28.93 34.33 -15.20
N PRO A 4 29.45 33.31 -14.50
CA PRO A 4 29.02 31.93 -14.66
C PRO A 4 27.59 31.78 -14.11
N HIS A 5 26.66 31.41 -15.00
CA HIS A 5 25.36 30.93 -14.62
C HIS A 5 25.55 29.59 -13.86
N SER A 6 25.56 29.64 -12.55
CA SER A 6 25.45 28.47 -11.69
C SER A 6 24.00 27.94 -11.75
N GLY A 7 23.66 27.32 -12.88
CA GLY A 7 22.45 26.55 -13.07
C GLY A 7 22.58 25.25 -12.30
N GLY A 8 22.27 25.26 -11.00
CA GLY A 8 22.05 24.03 -10.24
C GLY A 8 20.91 23.24 -10.86
N GLY A 9 21.22 22.08 -11.48
CA GLY A 9 20.32 21.25 -12.28
C GLY A 9 19.24 20.50 -11.48
N GLY A 10 18.66 21.12 -10.44
CA GLY A 10 17.54 20.58 -9.68
C GLY A 10 16.19 20.88 -10.34
N LEU A 11 15.21 19.96 -10.22
CA LEU A 11 13.86 20.16 -10.69
C LEU A 11 13.19 21.37 -9.98
N SER A 12 12.40 22.16 -10.73
CA SER A 12 11.67 23.27 -10.13
C SER A 12 10.62 22.78 -9.14
N ARG A 13 10.27 23.60 -8.14
CA ARG A 13 9.17 23.28 -7.20
C ARG A 13 7.84 23.03 -7.92
N ARG A 14 7.58 23.72 -9.00
CA ARG A 14 6.39 23.49 -9.82
C ARG A 14 6.40 22.11 -10.46
N THR A 15 7.53 21.69 -11.02
CA THR A 15 7.70 20.35 -11.60
C THR A 15 7.56 19.27 -10.53
N LEU A 16 8.23 19.40 -9.39
CA LEU A 16 8.11 18.45 -8.27
C LEU A 16 6.65 18.28 -7.82
N ARG A 17 5.93 19.41 -7.67
CA ARG A 17 4.51 19.39 -7.25
C ARG A 17 3.62 18.72 -8.29
N SER A 18 3.76 19.06 -9.57
CA SER A 18 2.94 18.47 -10.64
C SER A 18 3.21 16.97 -10.82
N GLU A 19 4.48 16.53 -10.82
CA GLU A 19 4.83 15.11 -10.87
C GLU A 19 4.25 14.34 -9.69
N THR A 20 4.35 14.89 -8.47
CA THR A 20 3.80 14.26 -7.26
C THR A 20 2.29 14.11 -7.35
N LEU A 21 1.57 15.16 -7.75
CA LEU A 21 0.12 15.11 -7.90
C LEU A 21 -0.32 14.13 -8.99
N LEU A 22 0.39 14.07 -10.13
CA LEU A 22 0.09 13.12 -11.20
C LEU A 22 0.32 11.66 -10.76
N VAL A 23 1.44 11.38 -10.07
CA VAL A 23 1.69 10.03 -9.54
C VAL A 23 0.58 9.62 -8.57
N LEU A 24 0.19 10.49 -7.65
CA LEU A 24 -0.89 10.21 -6.70
C LEU A 24 -2.24 10.07 -7.40
N ALA A 25 -2.56 10.92 -8.37
CA ALA A 25 -3.81 10.86 -9.13
C ALA A 25 -3.95 9.56 -9.95
N LEU A 26 -2.82 9.00 -10.41
CA LEU A 26 -2.79 7.73 -11.16
C LEU A 26 -2.68 6.50 -10.26
N SER A 27 -2.63 6.67 -8.95
CA SER A 27 -2.41 5.57 -8.00
C SER A 27 -3.24 5.76 -6.71
N LEU A 28 -2.58 5.78 -5.57
CA LEU A 28 -3.19 5.73 -4.24
C LEU A 28 -4.02 6.97 -3.88
N GLY A 29 -3.82 8.10 -4.54
CA GLY A 29 -4.70 9.27 -4.41
C GLY A 29 -6.09 9.01 -5.03
N ALA A 30 -6.14 8.40 -6.24
CA ALA A 30 -7.41 7.97 -6.83
C ALA A 30 -8.08 6.88 -5.97
N SER A 31 -7.28 5.94 -5.44
CA SER A 31 -7.77 4.90 -4.52
C SER A 31 -8.37 5.50 -3.26
N ALA A 32 -7.79 6.58 -2.70
CA ALA A 32 -8.32 7.28 -1.54
C ALA A 32 -9.71 7.89 -1.82
N VAL A 33 -9.87 8.52 -3.00
CA VAL A 33 -11.17 9.08 -3.42
C VAL A 33 -12.20 7.96 -3.61
N SER A 34 -11.83 6.89 -4.32
CA SER A 34 -12.70 5.71 -4.52
C SER A 34 -13.10 5.07 -3.19
N SER A 35 -12.16 4.96 -2.26
CA SER A 35 -12.38 4.42 -0.91
C SER A 35 -13.38 5.26 -0.11
N LEU A 36 -13.27 6.60 -0.18
CA LEU A 36 -14.23 7.51 0.45
C LEU A 36 -15.64 7.34 -0.13
N ILE A 37 -15.76 7.28 -1.46
CA ILE A 37 -17.06 7.07 -2.14
C ILE A 37 -17.66 5.72 -1.70
N SER A 38 -16.86 4.66 -1.68
CA SER A 38 -17.27 3.32 -1.25
C SER A 38 -17.73 3.31 0.20
N PHE A 39 -16.99 4.00 1.08
CA PHE A 39 -17.34 4.12 2.50
C PHE A 39 -18.66 4.86 2.70
N VAL A 40 -18.88 6.00 2.03
CA VAL A 40 -20.14 6.74 2.09
C VAL A 40 -21.30 5.85 1.60
N GLY A 41 -21.10 5.12 0.50
CA GLY A 41 -22.08 4.16 -0.01
C GLY A 41 -22.42 3.05 1.00
N ALA A 42 -21.41 2.53 1.70
CA ALA A 42 -21.60 1.50 2.73
C ALA A 42 -22.26 2.07 4.00
N ALA A 43 -21.83 3.24 4.47
CA ALA A 43 -22.35 3.87 5.70
C ALA A 43 -23.81 4.30 5.59
N THR A 44 -24.29 4.58 4.37
CA THR A 44 -25.67 5.03 4.10
C THR A 44 -26.64 3.88 3.79
N ARG A 45 -26.17 2.62 3.70
CA ARG A 45 -27.06 1.47 3.51
C ARG A 45 -27.78 1.08 4.79
N PRO A 46 -29.04 0.56 4.68
CA PRO A 46 -29.73 -0.06 5.82
C PRO A 46 -28.83 -1.15 6.46
N GLY A 47 -28.77 -1.21 7.78
CA GLY A 47 -27.91 -2.13 8.54
C GLY A 47 -26.51 -1.60 8.82
N GLY A 48 -26.05 -0.55 8.11
CA GLY A 48 -24.75 0.08 8.33
C GLY A 48 -23.55 -0.79 7.93
N LEU A 49 -22.38 -0.46 8.48
CA LEU A 49 -21.10 -1.11 8.09
C LEU A 49 -21.01 -2.57 8.51
N LYS A 50 -21.55 -2.93 9.66
CA LYS A 50 -21.43 -4.28 10.26
C LYS A 50 -22.05 -5.39 9.42
N ASP A 51 -23.08 -5.06 8.63
CA ASP A 51 -23.84 -6.03 7.82
C ASP A 51 -23.30 -6.15 6.38
N GLN A 52 -22.14 -5.58 6.12
CA GLN A 52 -21.51 -5.57 4.81
C GLN A 52 -20.10 -6.17 4.83
N ALA A 53 -19.63 -6.60 3.66
CA ALA A 53 -18.28 -7.14 3.48
C ALA A 53 -17.50 -6.34 2.43
N ALA A 54 -16.19 -6.27 2.63
CA ALA A 54 -15.21 -5.75 1.68
C ALA A 54 -14.26 -6.87 1.28
N THR A 55 -14.32 -7.30 0.01
CA THR A 55 -13.42 -8.33 -0.52
C THR A 55 -12.18 -7.67 -1.13
N LEU A 56 -10.99 -8.11 -0.70
CA LEU A 56 -9.72 -7.50 -1.14
C LEU A 56 -9.28 -8.05 -2.51
N ASN A 57 -9.23 -9.36 -2.64
CA ASN A 57 -8.86 -10.06 -3.89
C ASN A 57 -10.11 -10.74 -4.45
N ALA A 58 -10.90 -10.00 -5.22
CA ALA A 58 -12.14 -10.50 -5.77
C ALA A 58 -11.94 -11.21 -7.11
N SER A 59 -12.71 -12.29 -7.34
CA SER A 59 -12.84 -12.87 -8.68
C SER A 59 -13.55 -11.89 -9.62
N HIS A 60 -12.98 -11.66 -10.79
CA HIS A 60 -13.52 -10.80 -11.86
C HIS A 60 -14.31 -11.57 -12.92
N ALA A 61 -14.18 -12.90 -12.95
CA ALA A 61 -14.85 -13.76 -13.92
C ALA A 61 -15.27 -15.11 -13.27
N PRO A 62 -16.27 -15.10 -12.36
CA PRO A 62 -16.74 -16.31 -11.71
C PRO A 62 -17.14 -17.39 -12.73
N GLY A 63 -16.75 -18.63 -12.47
CA GLY A 63 -16.99 -19.77 -13.36
C GLY A 63 -16.07 -19.84 -14.60
N ARG A 64 -15.17 -18.86 -14.81
CA ARG A 64 -14.22 -18.83 -15.94
C ARG A 64 -12.77 -18.66 -15.46
N PRO A 65 -12.12 -19.69 -14.91
CA PRO A 65 -10.86 -19.55 -14.19
C PRO A 65 -9.71 -18.94 -14.99
N TRP A 66 -9.58 -19.24 -16.29
CA TRP A 66 -8.52 -18.67 -17.14
C TRP A 66 -8.73 -17.20 -17.47
N LEU A 67 -9.99 -16.79 -17.63
CA LEU A 67 -10.29 -15.36 -17.82
C LEU A 67 -10.09 -14.60 -16.53
N ASP A 68 -10.43 -15.18 -15.38
CA ASP A 68 -10.17 -14.59 -14.08
C ASP A 68 -8.67 -14.45 -13.84
N LEU A 69 -7.85 -15.48 -14.12
CA LEU A 69 -6.39 -15.37 -14.07
C LEU A 69 -5.87 -14.22 -14.95
N ALA A 70 -6.39 -14.08 -16.17
CA ALA A 70 -5.99 -12.98 -17.06
C ALA A 70 -6.29 -11.61 -16.43
N TRP A 71 -7.45 -11.43 -15.80
CA TRP A 71 -7.80 -10.22 -15.06
C TRP A 71 -6.91 -9.98 -13.85
N GLN A 72 -6.59 -11.02 -13.05
CA GLN A 72 -5.70 -10.91 -11.91
C GLN A 72 -4.29 -10.47 -12.34
N VAL A 73 -3.72 -11.11 -13.37
CA VAL A 73 -2.41 -10.76 -13.91
C VAL A 73 -2.40 -9.35 -14.49
N PHE A 74 -3.43 -8.96 -15.23
CA PHE A 74 -3.58 -7.62 -15.76
C PHE A 74 -3.67 -6.57 -14.64
N GLY A 75 -4.47 -6.83 -13.60
CA GLY A 75 -4.61 -5.96 -12.43
C GLY A 75 -3.27 -5.76 -11.70
N ILE A 76 -2.55 -6.85 -11.42
CA ILE A 76 -1.23 -6.80 -10.79
C ILE A 76 -0.23 -6.00 -11.65
N ALA A 77 -0.20 -6.25 -12.96
CA ALA A 77 0.72 -5.57 -13.87
C ALA A 77 0.42 -4.06 -13.96
N THR A 78 -0.84 -3.68 -14.10
CA THR A 78 -1.25 -2.26 -14.20
C THR A 78 -1.06 -1.52 -12.89
N ALA A 79 -1.27 -2.15 -11.75
CA ALA A 79 -1.02 -1.56 -10.43
C ALA A 79 0.48 -1.28 -10.17
N LEU A 80 1.40 -1.94 -10.86
CA LEU A 80 2.84 -1.65 -10.79
C LEU A 80 3.28 -0.49 -11.69
N VAL A 81 2.46 -0.01 -12.63
CA VAL A 81 2.82 1.10 -13.53
C VAL A 81 3.26 2.36 -12.76
N PRO A 82 2.57 2.81 -11.68
CA PRO A 82 3.04 3.94 -10.88
C PRO A 82 4.42 3.72 -10.25
N VAL A 83 4.79 2.48 -9.91
CA VAL A 83 6.12 2.16 -9.38
C VAL A 83 7.20 2.37 -10.46
N PHE A 84 6.95 1.93 -11.69
CA PHE A 84 7.86 2.18 -12.82
C PHE A 84 7.95 3.66 -13.16
N LEU A 85 6.83 4.40 -13.08
CA LEU A 85 6.83 5.85 -13.25
C LEU A 85 7.68 6.52 -12.17
N VAL A 86 7.53 6.16 -10.90
CA VAL A 86 8.36 6.64 -9.79
C VAL A 86 9.83 6.32 -10.03
N ALA A 87 10.14 5.09 -10.46
CA ALA A 87 11.51 4.70 -10.79
C ALA A 87 12.11 5.63 -11.86
N HIS A 88 11.35 5.92 -12.94
CA HIS A 88 11.76 6.84 -13.99
C HIS A 88 11.95 8.27 -13.46
N LEU A 89 10.98 8.81 -12.73
CA LEU A 89 11.04 10.18 -12.19
C LEU A 89 12.22 10.38 -11.23
N LEU A 90 12.55 9.38 -10.44
CA LEU A 90 13.70 9.43 -9.52
C LEU A 90 15.05 9.42 -10.28
N THR A 91 15.14 8.88 -11.51
CA THR A 91 16.37 8.97 -12.31
C THR A 91 16.63 10.36 -12.86
N ARG A 92 15.61 11.23 -12.91
CA ARG A 92 15.71 12.60 -13.47
C ARG A 92 16.11 13.66 -12.44
N GLU A 93 16.34 13.31 -11.18
CA GLU A 93 16.64 14.27 -10.10
C GLU A 93 18.02 14.93 -10.21
N GLY A 94 18.90 14.45 -11.07
CA GLY A 94 20.22 15.03 -11.33
C GLY A 94 21.28 14.00 -11.74
N PRO A 95 22.50 14.45 -12.08
CA PRO A 95 23.61 13.59 -12.40
C PRO A 95 23.92 12.61 -11.27
N GLY A 96 23.94 11.31 -11.59
CA GLY A 96 24.20 10.25 -10.60
C GLY A 96 22.98 9.81 -9.78
N SER A 97 21.78 10.28 -10.11
CA SER A 97 20.55 9.79 -9.47
C SER A 97 20.37 8.30 -9.71
N ARG A 98 19.94 7.58 -8.67
CA ARG A 98 19.99 6.10 -8.64
C ARG A 98 18.60 5.44 -8.73
N GLY A 99 17.58 6.16 -9.23
CA GLY A 99 16.21 5.65 -9.31
C GLY A 99 15.71 5.11 -7.96
N LEU A 100 15.16 3.91 -7.92
CA LEU A 100 14.64 3.31 -6.69
C LEU A 100 15.69 3.10 -5.58
N ARG A 101 16.98 3.04 -5.94
CA ARG A 101 18.06 2.99 -4.93
C ARG A 101 18.13 4.26 -4.08
N ALA A 102 17.66 5.39 -4.61
CA ALA A 102 17.61 6.66 -3.87
C ALA A 102 16.68 6.63 -2.65
N ILE A 103 15.73 5.69 -2.64
CA ILE A 103 14.79 5.45 -1.53
C ILE A 103 15.13 4.14 -0.79
N GLY A 104 16.29 3.55 -1.05
CA GLY A 104 16.72 2.30 -0.41
C GLY A 104 15.89 1.07 -0.82
N PHE A 105 15.35 1.07 -2.05
CA PHE A 105 14.74 -0.09 -2.67
C PHE A 105 15.73 -0.71 -3.67
N ASP A 106 16.60 -1.56 -3.15
CA ASP A 106 17.68 -2.22 -3.89
C ASP A 106 18.01 -3.60 -3.29
N ARG A 107 18.91 -4.33 -3.94
CA ARG A 107 19.34 -5.66 -3.52
C ARG A 107 20.65 -5.67 -2.71
N THR A 108 21.05 -4.53 -2.11
CA THR A 108 22.33 -4.44 -1.40
C THR A 108 22.30 -5.12 -0.03
N ARG A 109 21.13 -5.24 0.60
CA ARG A 109 20.96 -5.79 1.95
C ARG A 109 19.74 -6.71 2.07
N PRO A 110 19.57 -7.76 1.22
CA PRO A 110 18.35 -8.55 1.18
C PRO A 110 18.06 -9.30 2.49
N GLY A 111 19.08 -9.91 3.11
CA GLY A 111 18.92 -10.61 4.39
C GLY A 111 18.48 -9.69 5.55
N PRO A 112 19.25 -8.61 5.85
CA PRO A 112 18.85 -7.63 6.86
C PRO A 112 17.51 -6.97 6.61
N ASP A 113 17.16 -6.65 5.34
CA ASP A 113 15.86 -6.05 5.01
C ASP A 113 14.72 -7.05 5.27
N LEU A 114 14.88 -8.32 4.91
CA LEU A 114 13.90 -9.38 5.18
C LEU A 114 13.76 -9.65 6.69
N ALA A 115 14.85 -9.74 7.43
CA ALA A 115 14.82 -9.98 8.88
C ALA A 115 14.10 -8.85 9.63
N ARG A 116 14.40 -7.59 9.29
CA ARG A 116 13.67 -6.43 9.84
C ARG A 116 12.20 -6.45 9.44
N GLY A 117 11.92 -6.76 8.16
CA GLY A 117 10.56 -6.90 7.65
C GLY A 117 9.76 -7.94 8.43
N ALA A 118 10.34 -9.11 8.68
CA ALA A 118 9.69 -10.18 9.44
C ALA A 118 9.39 -9.76 10.90
N ALA A 119 10.33 -9.09 11.57
CA ALA A 119 10.12 -8.59 12.92
C ALA A 119 8.99 -7.54 12.98
N ILE A 120 8.96 -6.59 12.02
CA ILE A 120 7.89 -5.59 11.90
C ILE A 120 6.55 -6.28 11.61
N ALA A 121 6.53 -7.24 10.67
CA ALA A 121 5.31 -7.97 10.31
C ALA A 121 4.71 -8.72 11.51
N ALA A 122 5.54 -9.37 12.32
CA ALA A 122 5.09 -10.05 13.54
C ALA A 122 4.46 -9.07 14.53
N CYS A 123 5.10 -7.92 14.79
CA CYS A 123 4.59 -6.93 15.75
C CYS A 123 3.32 -6.24 15.23
N ILE A 124 3.34 -5.71 14.00
CA ILE A 124 2.23 -4.94 13.44
C ILE A 124 1.07 -5.86 13.03
N GLY A 125 1.37 -7.01 12.40
CA GLY A 125 0.35 -7.96 11.95
C GLY A 125 -0.49 -8.51 13.10
N GLY A 126 0.16 -8.93 14.19
CA GLY A 126 -0.54 -9.39 15.39
C GLY A 126 -1.40 -8.31 16.06
N ALA A 127 -0.83 -7.11 16.27
CA ALA A 127 -1.56 -5.98 16.84
C ALA A 127 -2.71 -5.52 15.91
N GLY A 128 -2.47 -5.48 14.60
CA GLY A 128 -3.46 -5.11 13.59
C GLY A 128 -4.64 -6.08 13.54
N LEU A 129 -4.38 -7.39 13.61
CA LEU A 129 -5.44 -8.40 13.67
C LEU A 129 -6.29 -8.24 14.93
N ALA A 130 -5.65 -8.08 16.10
CA ALA A 130 -6.36 -7.86 17.36
C ALA A 130 -7.23 -6.60 17.29
N PHE A 131 -6.69 -5.49 16.78
CA PHE A 131 -7.43 -4.25 16.57
C PHE A 131 -8.61 -4.44 15.62
N TYR A 132 -8.41 -5.12 14.48
CA TYR A 132 -9.47 -5.41 13.53
C TYR A 132 -10.64 -6.17 14.17
N LEU A 133 -10.34 -7.21 14.96
CA LEU A 133 -11.38 -8.00 15.64
C LEU A 133 -12.20 -7.14 16.61
N VAL A 134 -11.55 -6.25 17.35
CA VAL A 134 -12.22 -5.32 18.29
C VAL A 134 -13.14 -4.33 17.54
N VAL A 135 -12.63 -3.64 16.52
CA VAL A 135 -13.42 -2.61 15.81
C VAL A 135 -14.53 -3.22 14.96
N ARG A 136 -14.34 -4.45 14.46
CA ARG A 136 -15.39 -5.21 13.79
C ARG A 136 -16.50 -5.60 14.78
N ALA A 137 -16.15 -6.13 15.94
CA ALA A 137 -17.11 -6.46 16.99
C ALA A 137 -17.90 -5.24 17.48
N ALA A 138 -17.25 -4.07 17.50
CA ALA A 138 -17.90 -2.78 17.84
C ALA A 138 -18.75 -2.20 16.70
N GLY A 139 -18.79 -2.79 15.50
CA GLY A 139 -19.61 -2.33 14.37
C GLY A 139 -19.02 -1.16 13.57
N PHE A 140 -17.77 -0.78 13.81
CA PHE A 140 -17.09 0.33 13.11
C PHE A 140 -16.40 -0.11 11.81
N ASN A 141 -16.42 -1.41 11.49
CA ASN A 141 -15.77 -1.97 10.30
C ASN A 141 -16.73 -2.87 9.53
N LEU A 142 -16.52 -2.93 8.20
CA LEU A 142 -17.06 -3.99 7.38
C LEU A 142 -16.37 -5.32 7.74
N THR A 143 -17.00 -6.44 7.39
CA THR A 143 -16.33 -7.72 7.39
C THR A 143 -15.32 -7.75 6.25
N VAL A 144 -14.03 -7.77 6.56
CA VAL A 144 -12.98 -7.90 5.56
C VAL A 144 -12.85 -9.36 5.15
N VAL A 145 -13.07 -9.63 3.86
CA VAL A 145 -12.88 -10.93 3.22
C VAL A 145 -11.59 -10.83 2.38
N PRO A 146 -10.49 -11.46 2.81
CA PRO A 146 -9.21 -11.31 2.13
C PRO A 146 -9.21 -11.75 0.68
N GLU A 147 -10.03 -12.74 0.31
CA GLU A 147 -10.16 -13.19 -1.06
C GLU A 147 -11.43 -14.05 -1.30
N ASN A 148 -11.87 -14.14 -2.55
CA ASN A 148 -12.92 -15.08 -2.99
C ASN A 148 -12.60 -15.72 -4.36
N LEU A 149 -11.31 -15.97 -4.62
CA LEU A 149 -10.84 -16.56 -5.86
C LEU A 149 -11.25 -18.05 -5.97
N PRO A 150 -11.39 -18.59 -7.19
CA PRO A 150 -11.75 -19.99 -7.38
C PRO A 150 -10.66 -20.93 -6.84
N HIS A 151 -11.09 -22.15 -6.39
CA HIS A 151 -10.18 -23.18 -5.86
C HIS A 151 -9.40 -23.88 -6.99
N VAL A 152 -8.41 -23.17 -7.56
CA VAL A 152 -7.57 -23.64 -8.67
C VAL A 152 -6.08 -23.48 -8.31
N TRP A 153 -5.19 -24.13 -9.06
CA TRP A 153 -3.77 -24.17 -8.78
C TRP A 153 -3.08 -22.81 -8.70
N TRP A 154 -3.54 -21.81 -9.47
CA TRP A 154 -2.95 -20.48 -9.51
C TRP A 154 -3.42 -19.54 -8.38
N ARG A 155 -4.43 -19.94 -7.58
CA ARG A 155 -4.98 -19.12 -6.48
C ARG A 155 -3.90 -18.62 -5.53
N ILE A 156 -3.08 -19.52 -4.98
CA ILE A 156 -2.03 -19.13 -4.03
C ILE A 156 -0.93 -18.29 -4.69
N PRO A 157 -0.37 -18.66 -5.84
CA PRO A 157 0.56 -17.79 -6.58
C PRO A 157 0.04 -16.37 -6.83
N VAL A 158 -1.21 -16.21 -7.22
CA VAL A 158 -1.83 -14.91 -7.45
C VAL A 158 -1.96 -14.12 -6.15
N LEU A 159 -2.41 -14.73 -5.05
CA LEU A 159 -2.51 -14.06 -3.75
C LEU A 159 -1.15 -13.57 -3.25
N VAL A 160 -0.09 -14.35 -3.42
CA VAL A 160 1.28 -13.94 -3.09
C VAL A 160 1.74 -12.79 -3.99
N ALA A 161 1.46 -12.87 -5.29
CA ALA A 161 1.82 -11.81 -6.24
C ALA A 161 1.07 -10.50 -5.93
N SER A 162 -0.22 -10.56 -5.59
CA SER A 162 -1.02 -9.41 -5.15
C SER A 162 -0.47 -8.79 -3.86
N ALA A 163 -0.13 -9.59 -2.86
CA ALA A 163 0.46 -9.13 -1.62
C ALA A 163 1.79 -8.38 -1.85
N VAL A 164 2.66 -8.94 -2.68
CA VAL A 164 3.94 -8.31 -3.03
C VAL A 164 3.72 -7.04 -3.85
N GLN A 165 2.79 -7.05 -4.81
CA GLN A 165 2.46 -5.88 -5.62
C GLN A 165 1.91 -4.73 -4.77
N ASN A 166 0.96 -5.01 -3.83
CA ASN A 166 0.43 -4.00 -2.91
C ASN A 166 1.55 -3.37 -2.08
N ALA A 167 2.38 -4.21 -1.45
CA ALA A 167 3.49 -3.76 -0.63
C ALA A 167 4.49 -2.90 -1.43
N VAL A 168 4.85 -3.31 -2.64
CA VAL A 168 5.77 -2.54 -3.50
C VAL A 168 5.13 -1.21 -3.90
N LEU A 169 3.89 -1.21 -4.37
CA LEU A 169 3.18 0.00 -4.77
C LEU A 169 3.09 1.00 -3.61
N GLU A 170 2.59 0.56 -2.46
CA GLU A 170 2.31 1.44 -1.34
C GLU A 170 3.59 1.98 -0.71
N GLU A 171 4.59 1.14 -0.43
CA GLU A 171 5.79 1.59 0.24
C GLU A 171 6.69 2.43 -0.67
N VAL A 172 6.78 2.10 -1.95
CA VAL A 172 7.55 2.90 -2.92
C VAL A 172 6.90 4.26 -3.14
N VAL A 173 5.56 4.31 -3.34
CA VAL A 173 4.87 5.57 -3.66
C VAL A 173 4.64 6.43 -2.42
N VAL A 174 4.06 5.86 -1.33
CA VAL A 174 3.58 6.66 -0.18
C VAL A 174 4.68 6.94 0.84
N VAL A 175 5.64 6.03 0.99
CA VAL A 175 6.76 6.24 1.92
C VAL A 175 7.99 6.72 1.18
N GLY A 176 8.49 5.98 0.19
CA GLY A 176 9.74 6.34 -0.49
C GLY A 176 9.65 7.62 -1.30
N TYR A 177 8.76 7.63 -2.29
CA TYR A 177 8.65 8.73 -3.25
C TYR A 177 8.00 9.97 -2.64
N LEU A 178 6.82 9.83 -2.03
CA LEU A 178 6.07 10.98 -1.50
C LEU A 178 6.88 11.76 -0.47
N LEU A 179 7.48 11.09 0.53
CA LEU A 179 8.29 11.77 1.54
C LEU A 179 9.47 12.52 0.91
N ARG A 180 10.16 11.89 -0.05
CA ARG A 180 11.27 12.53 -0.76
C ARG A 180 10.81 13.78 -1.53
N ARG A 181 9.62 13.74 -2.16
CA ARG A 181 9.04 14.89 -2.88
C ARG A 181 8.60 16.00 -1.92
N LEU A 182 7.97 15.65 -0.79
CA LEU A 182 7.55 16.63 0.22
C LEU A 182 8.76 17.30 0.87
N ASP A 183 9.84 16.56 1.14
CA ASP A 183 11.11 17.14 1.62
C ASP A 183 11.70 18.13 0.60
N GLY A 184 11.74 17.75 -0.69
CA GLY A 184 12.18 18.63 -1.78
C GLY A 184 11.30 19.87 -1.97
N LEU A 185 10.03 19.81 -1.58
CA LEU A 185 9.11 20.94 -1.55
C LEU A 185 9.23 21.80 -0.27
N GLY A 186 10.06 21.40 0.70
CA GLY A 186 10.29 22.11 1.95
C GLY A 186 9.24 21.88 3.03
N TRP A 187 8.51 20.77 2.98
CA TRP A 187 7.61 20.40 4.05
C TRP A 187 8.37 20.01 5.32
N THR A 188 7.78 20.32 6.49
CA THR A 188 8.37 19.87 7.76
C THR A 188 8.25 18.34 7.88
N PRO A 189 9.17 17.65 8.60
CA PRO A 189 9.12 16.21 8.80
C PRO A 189 7.78 15.72 9.36
N VAL A 190 7.17 16.49 10.27
CA VAL A 190 5.86 16.17 10.88
C VAL A 190 4.73 16.29 9.86
N ALA A 191 4.72 17.36 9.06
CA ALA A 191 3.72 17.54 8.02
C ALA A 191 3.81 16.44 6.94
N ALA A 192 5.01 16.06 6.52
CA ALA A 192 5.25 15.00 5.56
C ALA A 192 4.81 13.63 6.11
N LEU A 193 5.11 13.34 7.39
CA LEU A 193 4.63 12.14 8.09
C LEU A 193 3.10 12.11 8.13
N ALA A 194 2.46 13.20 8.56
CA ALA A 194 1.01 13.30 8.64
C ALA A 194 0.35 13.09 7.28
N ALA A 195 0.87 13.72 6.21
CA ALA A 195 0.35 13.57 4.85
C ALA A 195 0.44 12.11 4.36
N SER A 196 1.58 11.44 4.58
CA SER A 196 1.77 10.03 4.21
C SER A 196 0.83 9.11 4.99
N ALA A 197 0.72 9.29 6.31
CA ALA A 197 -0.13 8.47 7.17
C ALA A 197 -1.63 8.67 6.86
N VAL A 198 -2.07 9.92 6.68
CA VAL A 198 -3.46 10.23 6.31
C VAL A 198 -3.80 9.64 4.93
N LEU A 199 -2.93 9.80 3.94
CA LEU A 199 -3.14 9.20 2.62
C LEU A 199 -3.28 7.68 2.74
N ARG A 200 -2.37 7.01 3.50
CA ARG A 200 -2.45 5.55 3.74
C ARG A 200 -3.79 5.14 4.36
N GLY A 201 -4.22 5.78 5.42
CA GLY A 201 -5.53 5.49 6.02
C GLY A 201 -6.67 5.73 5.04
N SER A 202 -6.62 6.81 4.25
CA SER A 202 -7.71 7.22 3.36
C SER A 202 -8.02 6.17 2.30
N TYR A 203 -7.06 5.53 1.66
CA TYR A 203 -7.33 4.49 0.67
C TYR A 203 -7.70 3.12 1.29
N HIS A 204 -7.68 2.99 2.63
CA HIS A 204 -8.22 1.84 3.36
C HIS A 204 -9.57 2.09 4.03
N LEU A 205 -10.12 3.31 3.90
CA LEU A 205 -11.41 3.69 4.50
C LEU A 205 -12.58 2.82 4.01
N TYR A 206 -12.50 2.25 2.80
CA TYR A 206 -13.52 1.31 2.27
C TYR A 206 -13.71 0.06 3.15
N GLN A 207 -12.75 -0.27 4.01
CA GLN A 207 -12.86 -1.35 5.00
C GLN A 207 -13.59 -0.90 6.27
N GLY A 208 -13.81 0.42 6.46
CA GLY A 208 -14.41 1.04 7.64
C GLY A 208 -13.43 1.93 8.40
N ILE A 209 -13.91 2.50 9.50
CA ILE A 209 -13.13 3.41 10.35
C ILE A 209 -11.88 2.72 10.93
N GLY A 210 -11.99 1.44 11.30
CA GLY A 210 -10.85 0.68 11.76
C GLY A 210 -9.77 0.50 10.68
N GLY A 211 -10.18 0.29 9.41
CA GLY A 211 -9.27 0.24 8.28
C GLY A 211 -8.50 1.56 8.12
N LEU A 212 -9.20 2.71 8.19
CA LEU A 212 -8.58 4.04 8.20
C LEU A 212 -7.56 4.18 9.33
N LEU A 213 -7.98 3.97 10.58
CA LEU A 213 -7.14 4.24 11.76
C LEU A 213 -5.96 3.27 11.87
N GLY A 214 -6.19 1.97 11.65
CA GLY A 214 -5.13 0.95 11.70
C GLY A 214 -4.03 1.22 10.67
N ASN A 215 -4.42 1.57 9.44
CA ASN A 215 -3.47 1.90 8.39
C ASN A 215 -2.80 3.27 8.58
N MET A 216 -3.47 4.26 9.19
CA MET A 216 -2.80 5.50 9.62
C MET A 216 -1.69 5.21 10.64
N VAL A 217 -1.96 4.40 11.67
CA VAL A 217 -0.96 4.02 12.68
C VAL A 217 0.20 3.26 12.04
N MET A 218 -0.09 2.28 11.18
CA MET A 218 0.95 1.59 10.40
C MET A 218 1.77 2.59 9.57
N GLY A 219 1.12 3.56 8.92
CA GLY A 219 1.77 4.61 8.15
C GLY A 219 2.74 5.44 8.99
N VAL A 220 2.33 5.87 10.19
CA VAL A 220 3.20 6.58 11.14
C VAL A 220 4.45 5.75 11.47
N VAL A 221 4.26 4.47 11.85
CA VAL A 221 5.38 3.58 12.19
C VAL A 221 6.32 3.40 10.99
N PHE A 222 5.77 3.17 9.80
CA PHE A 222 6.57 2.96 8.60
C PHE A 222 7.36 4.22 8.20
N VAL A 223 6.77 5.40 8.30
CA VAL A 223 7.49 6.67 8.05
C VAL A 223 8.62 6.87 9.06
N LEU A 224 8.39 6.61 10.34
CA LEU A 224 9.43 6.72 11.38
C LEU A 224 10.59 5.76 11.12
N LEU A 225 10.29 4.50 10.77
CA LEU A 225 11.29 3.50 10.42
C LEU A 225 12.05 3.87 9.13
N TYR A 226 11.36 4.38 8.12
CA TYR A 226 11.98 4.88 6.91
C TYR A 226 12.94 6.04 7.21
N ARG A 227 12.50 7.03 8.00
CA ARG A 227 13.35 8.15 8.43
C ARG A 227 14.59 7.68 9.19
N ARG A 228 14.47 6.60 9.97
CA ARG A 228 15.58 6.02 10.76
C ARG A 228 16.58 5.23 9.92
N TRP A 229 16.12 4.54 8.86
CA TRP A 229 16.96 3.62 8.09
C TRP A 229 17.29 4.11 6.68
N GLY A 230 16.53 5.04 6.13
CA GLY A 230 16.66 5.51 4.75
C GLY A 230 16.34 4.43 3.71
N ARG A 231 15.59 3.39 4.08
CA ARG A 231 15.34 2.23 3.23
C ARG A 231 13.89 1.80 3.25
N VAL A 232 13.30 1.68 2.04
CA VAL A 232 11.95 1.15 1.84
C VAL A 232 11.95 -0.40 1.85
N GLY A 233 13.06 -1.05 1.51
CA GLY A 233 13.15 -2.51 1.41
C GLY A 233 12.58 -3.28 2.61
N PRO A 234 12.96 -2.97 3.87
CA PRO A 234 12.38 -3.61 5.06
C PRO A 234 10.88 -3.42 5.19
N LEU A 235 10.34 -2.26 4.76
CA LEU A 235 8.91 -1.95 4.86
C LEU A 235 8.11 -2.73 3.83
N VAL A 236 8.62 -2.83 2.59
CA VAL A 236 8.06 -3.70 1.56
C VAL A 236 8.02 -5.15 2.02
N ALA A 237 9.12 -5.64 2.63
CA ALA A 237 9.16 -7.00 3.16
C ALA A 237 8.14 -7.20 4.29
N ALA A 238 8.01 -6.24 5.22
CA ALA A 238 7.03 -6.29 6.31
C ALA A 238 5.60 -6.33 5.79
N HIS A 239 5.24 -5.40 4.91
CA HIS A 239 3.91 -5.29 4.34
C HIS A 239 3.54 -6.53 3.52
N ALA A 240 4.43 -6.97 2.62
CA ALA A 240 4.21 -8.18 1.85
C ALA A 240 3.97 -9.42 2.73
N LEU A 241 4.71 -9.57 3.83
CA LEU A 241 4.51 -10.67 4.78
C LEU A 241 3.16 -10.57 5.50
N ILE A 242 2.73 -9.38 5.93
CA ILE A 242 1.41 -9.16 6.53
C ILE A 242 0.30 -9.58 5.56
N ASP A 243 0.37 -9.11 4.31
CA ASP A 243 -0.64 -9.41 3.30
C ASP A 243 -0.61 -10.88 2.89
N VAL A 244 0.57 -11.50 2.72
CA VAL A 244 0.68 -12.94 2.44
C VAL A 244 0.04 -13.77 3.55
N VAL A 245 0.31 -13.44 4.81
CA VAL A 245 -0.30 -14.14 5.95
C VAL A 245 -1.83 -13.94 5.94
N ALA A 246 -2.30 -12.72 5.68
CA ALA A 246 -3.73 -12.42 5.62
C ALA A 246 -4.43 -13.17 4.45
N PHE A 247 -3.89 -13.08 3.23
CA PHE A 247 -4.54 -13.63 2.03
C PHE A 247 -4.42 -15.15 1.97
N VAL A 248 -3.19 -15.67 2.08
CA VAL A 248 -2.95 -17.12 2.01
C VAL A 248 -3.44 -17.82 3.28
N GLY A 249 -3.26 -17.21 4.46
CA GLY A 249 -3.80 -17.73 5.71
C GLY A 249 -5.32 -17.86 5.65
N TYR A 250 -6.01 -16.83 5.14
CA TYR A 250 -7.44 -16.91 4.93
C TYR A 250 -7.83 -18.02 3.92
N ALA A 251 -7.15 -18.08 2.76
CA ALA A 251 -7.40 -19.09 1.74
C ALA A 251 -7.29 -20.54 2.27
N LEU A 252 -6.44 -20.79 3.26
CA LEU A 252 -6.20 -22.11 3.84
C LEU A 252 -7.08 -22.41 5.07
N LEU A 253 -7.54 -21.39 5.81
CA LEU A 253 -8.20 -21.52 7.10
C LEU A 253 -9.68 -21.14 7.10
N ALA A 254 -10.19 -20.41 6.10
CA ALA A 254 -11.60 -20.05 5.99
C ALA A 254 -12.47 -21.32 6.00
N GLY A 255 -13.55 -21.28 6.79
CA GLY A 255 -14.42 -22.43 7.03
C GLY A 255 -13.87 -23.49 8.02
N LYS A 256 -12.61 -23.40 8.43
CA LYS A 256 -12.00 -24.30 9.43
C LYS A 256 -11.85 -23.62 10.81
N VAL A 257 -11.91 -22.31 10.85
CA VAL A 257 -11.73 -21.50 12.07
C VAL A 257 -12.94 -20.60 12.24
N GLY A 258 -13.67 -20.74 13.31
CA GLY A 258 -15.00 -20.15 13.51
C GLY A 258 -15.06 -18.62 13.62
N TRP A 259 -13.94 -17.94 13.86
CA TRP A 259 -13.88 -16.47 13.89
C TRP A 259 -13.52 -15.84 12.52
N LEU A 260 -13.07 -16.63 11.56
CA LEU A 260 -12.84 -16.17 10.20
C LEU A 260 -14.19 -16.08 9.46
N PRO A 261 -14.49 -14.96 8.77
CA PRO A 261 -15.68 -14.88 7.94
C PRO A 261 -15.59 -15.89 6.80
N THR A 262 -16.72 -16.47 6.44
CA THR A 262 -16.87 -17.22 5.18
C THR A 262 -17.33 -16.26 4.10
N ALA A 263 -16.76 -16.38 2.88
CA ALA A 263 -17.14 -15.57 1.71
C ALA A 263 -18.53 -15.98 1.21
#